data_6220d883371ea8369ff95696a3b711d8
#
_entry.id   6220d883371ea8369ff95696a3b711d8
#
_cell.length_a   1.000
_cell.length_b   1.000
_cell.length_c   1.000
_cell.angle_alpha   90.00
_cell.angle_beta   90.00
_cell.angle_gamma   90.00
#
_symmetry.space_group_name_H-M   'P 1'
#
loop_
_entity.id
_entity.type
_entity.pdbx_description
1 polymer ?
#
loop_
_entity_poly.entity_id
_entity_poly.type
_entity_poly.pdbx_seq_one_letter_code
_entity_poly.pdbx_strand_id
1 'polypeptide(L)'
;TDSPNYPSFVYPANDWYKIMFKDYSINHHMGLNIRGGSRVMQYYASINYNRDEGMLKTDRLNQFDVNIKNNTFSFRTNLNIDLSAGIRLLITSSASLDKYHGPIDDVKSAYGLAFAASPVNFAATYPADETYSWPHIRFGAVNTKTVNPYARIHRGYTDRSRYSATTRVEYIHNLAPILKGLEVR
;
A
#
# COMPACT_ATOMS: atom_id res chain seq x y z
N THR A 1 -21.94 -14.80 26.92
CA THR A 1 -22.81 -15.46 27.92
C THR A 1 -23.93 -14.49 28.24
N ASP A 2 -25.10 -14.73 27.65
CA ASP A 2 -26.28 -13.94 27.91
C ASP A 2 -26.78 -14.25 29.33
N SER A 3 -26.53 -13.34 30.24
CA SER A 3 -27.18 -13.35 31.54
C SER A 3 -28.51 -12.64 31.40
N PRO A 4 -29.61 -13.13 32.04
CA PRO A 4 -30.89 -12.44 32.00
C PRO A 4 -30.85 -11.00 32.46
N ASN A 5 -29.85 -10.65 33.29
CA ASN A 5 -29.68 -9.31 33.84
C ASN A 5 -28.76 -8.40 32.98
N TYR A 6 -28.05 -8.97 32.01
CA TYR A 6 -27.07 -8.23 31.16
C TYR A 6 -27.16 -8.73 29.71
N PRO A 7 -28.18 -8.33 28.95
CA PRO A 7 -28.32 -8.74 27.58
C PRO A 7 -27.12 -8.24 26.76
N SER A 8 -26.53 -9.11 25.95
CA SER A 8 -25.39 -8.82 25.07
C SER A 8 -25.65 -7.67 24.09
N PHE A 9 -26.92 -7.39 23.81
CA PHE A 9 -27.34 -6.24 23.03
C PHE A 9 -27.06 -4.89 23.70
N VAL A 10 -27.19 -4.81 25.04
CA VAL A 10 -26.94 -3.57 25.81
C VAL A 10 -25.48 -3.49 26.25
N TYR A 11 -24.92 -4.62 26.65
CA TYR A 11 -23.54 -4.75 27.14
C TYR A 11 -22.77 -5.77 26.29
N PRO A 12 -22.33 -5.40 25.08
CA PRO A 12 -21.58 -6.29 24.24
C PRO A 12 -20.20 -6.58 24.86
N ALA A 13 -19.63 -7.73 24.50
CA ALA A 13 -18.25 -8.07 24.82
C ALA A 13 -17.43 -8.07 23.54
N ASN A 14 -17.07 -6.87 23.05
CA ASN A 14 -16.34 -6.73 21.82
C ASN A 14 -14.86 -7.02 22.01
N ASP A 15 -14.33 -7.89 21.20
CA ASP A 15 -12.90 -7.95 20.92
C ASP A 15 -12.65 -7.13 19.64
N TRP A 16 -12.33 -5.85 19.81
CA TRP A 16 -12.14 -4.91 18.69
C TRP A 16 -11.06 -5.38 17.72
N TYR A 17 -10.02 -6.07 18.23
CA TYR A 17 -8.98 -6.61 17.35
C TYR A 17 -9.50 -7.74 16.49
N LYS A 18 -10.23 -8.68 17.07
CA LYS A 18 -10.85 -9.76 16.30
C LYS A 18 -11.91 -9.28 15.33
N ILE A 19 -12.60 -8.18 15.65
CA ILE A 19 -13.61 -7.59 14.77
C ILE A 19 -12.92 -6.93 13.56
N MET A 20 -11.84 -6.16 13.79
CA MET A 20 -11.27 -5.27 12.78
C MET A 20 -10.08 -5.86 12.02
N PHE A 21 -9.32 -6.76 12.63
CA PHE A 21 -8.05 -7.21 12.08
C PHE A 21 -8.04 -8.70 11.76
N LYS A 22 -7.30 -9.05 10.71
CA LYS A 22 -6.99 -10.42 10.34
C LYS A 22 -5.87 -10.93 11.25
N ASP A 23 -5.77 -12.25 11.40
CA ASP A 23 -4.68 -12.88 12.14
C ASP A 23 -3.36 -12.84 11.36
N TYR A 24 -3.43 -12.78 10.02
CA TYR A 24 -2.26 -12.71 9.12
C TYR A 24 -2.57 -11.95 7.83
N SER A 25 -1.53 -11.47 7.18
CA SER A 25 -1.56 -10.96 5.81
C SER A 25 -0.54 -11.70 4.94
N ILE A 26 -0.77 -11.73 3.64
CA ILE A 26 0.12 -12.36 2.68
C ILE A 26 0.67 -11.28 1.75
N ASN A 27 2.00 -11.17 1.72
CA ASN A 27 2.71 -10.27 0.84
C ASN A 27 3.40 -11.07 -0.26
N HIS A 28 3.39 -10.54 -1.47
CA HIS A 28 4.02 -11.18 -2.63
C HIS A 28 5.13 -10.28 -3.16
N HIS A 29 6.33 -10.84 -3.29
CA HIS A 29 7.47 -10.16 -3.89
C HIS A 29 8.03 -11.03 -5.01
N MET A 30 8.05 -10.49 -6.22
CA MET A 30 8.59 -11.16 -7.39
C MET A 30 9.60 -10.26 -8.07
N GLY A 31 10.75 -10.83 -8.48
CA GLY A 31 11.79 -10.12 -9.17
C GLY A 31 12.43 -10.96 -10.26
N LEU A 32 12.66 -10.34 -11.41
CA LEU A 32 13.40 -10.92 -12.53
C LEU A 32 14.53 -9.98 -12.90
N ASN A 33 15.74 -10.54 -13.01
CA ASN A 33 16.93 -9.81 -13.41
C ASN A 33 17.59 -10.50 -14.61
N ILE A 34 17.95 -9.72 -15.61
CA ILE A 34 18.69 -10.18 -16.78
C ILE A 34 19.93 -9.31 -16.92
N ARG A 35 21.08 -9.93 -17.09
CA ARG A 35 22.34 -9.24 -17.36
C ARG A 35 23.11 -9.98 -18.42
N GLY A 36 23.79 -9.25 -19.24
CA GLY A 36 24.65 -9.82 -20.26
C GLY A 36 25.50 -8.73 -20.90
N GLY A 37 26.29 -9.13 -21.87
CA GLY A 37 27.07 -8.19 -22.62
C GLY A 37 28.16 -8.83 -23.45
N SER A 38 28.80 -7.99 -24.20
CA SER A 38 30.00 -8.26 -25.00
C SER A 38 31.11 -7.30 -24.61
N ARG A 39 32.22 -7.33 -25.38
CA ARG A 39 33.32 -6.36 -25.21
C ARG A 39 32.87 -4.92 -25.49
N VAL A 40 31.86 -4.71 -26.30
CA VAL A 40 31.39 -3.39 -26.76
C VAL A 40 30.16 -2.91 -25.99
N MET A 41 29.35 -3.82 -25.45
CA MET A 41 28.08 -3.46 -24.83
C MET A 41 27.84 -4.35 -23.60
N GLN A 42 27.40 -3.73 -22.50
CA GLN A 42 26.94 -4.41 -21.30
C GLN A 42 25.55 -3.91 -20.96
N TYR A 43 24.67 -4.83 -20.60
CA TYR A 43 23.31 -4.48 -20.21
C TYR A 43 22.87 -5.19 -18.94
N TYR A 44 22.00 -4.51 -18.24
CA TYR A 44 21.26 -5.02 -17.08
C TYR A 44 19.83 -4.55 -17.20
N ALA A 45 18.88 -5.46 -16.98
CA ALA A 45 17.46 -5.13 -16.88
C ALA A 45 16.87 -5.86 -15.67
N SER A 46 16.00 -5.18 -14.94
CA SER A 46 15.26 -5.78 -13.82
C SER A 46 13.79 -5.34 -13.84
N ILE A 47 12.91 -6.28 -13.50
CA ILE A 47 11.49 -6.04 -13.27
C ILE A 47 11.19 -6.58 -11.89
N ASN A 48 10.51 -5.78 -11.07
CA ASN A 48 10.05 -6.20 -9.76
C ASN A 48 8.57 -5.88 -9.60
N TYR A 49 7.86 -6.78 -8.97
CA TYR A 49 6.48 -6.62 -8.55
C TYR A 49 6.37 -6.94 -7.07
N ASN A 50 5.85 -5.99 -6.30
CA ASN A 50 5.55 -6.17 -4.90
C ASN A 50 4.06 -5.91 -4.67
N ARG A 51 3.43 -6.79 -3.93
CA ARG A 51 2.06 -6.64 -3.45
C ARG A 51 2.06 -6.81 -1.95
N ASP A 52 1.73 -5.75 -1.24
CA ASP A 52 1.60 -5.72 0.20
C ASP A 52 0.13 -5.53 0.57
N GLU A 53 -0.38 -6.41 1.43
CA GLU A 53 -1.74 -6.34 1.94
C GLU A 53 -1.73 -5.97 3.43
N GLY A 54 -2.69 -5.14 3.81
CA GLY A 54 -2.92 -4.77 5.19
C GLY A 54 -3.64 -5.87 5.97
N MET A 55 -3.82 -5.60 7.26
CA MET A 55 -4.44 -6.52 8.21
C MET A 55 -5.90 -6.22 8.51
N LEU A 56 -6.52 -5.21 7.88
CA LEU A 56 -7.92 -4.92 8.09
C LEU A 56 -8.80 -6.02 7.49
N LYS A 57 -9.82 -6.44 8.24
CA LYS A 57 -10.84 -7.35 7.73
C LYS A 57 -11.73 -6.63 6.74
N THR A 58 -11.97 -7.28 5.63
CA THR A 58 -13.01 -6.87 4.68
C THR A 58 -14.24 -7.67 4.97
N ASP A 59 -15.34 -7.01 5.21
CA ASP A 59 -16.67 -7.61 5.32
C ASP A 59 -17.57 -7.12 4.18
N ARG A 60 -18.79 -7.65 4.14
CA ARG A 60 -19.77 -7.32 3.10
C ARG A 60 -20.67 -6.13 3.44
N LEU A 61 -20.34 -5.38 4.49
CA LEU A 61 -21.14 -4.22 4.90
C LEU A 61 -21.07 -3.10 3.89
N ASN A 62 -19.90 -2.92 3.27
CA ASN A 62 -19.69 -1.92 2.24
C ASN A 62 -19.53 -2.56 0.86
N GLN A 63 -19.80 -1.78 -0.19
CA GLN A 63 -19.53 -2.16 -1.57
C GLN A 63 -18.05 -1.99 -1.96
N PHE A 64 -17.20 -1.53 -1.04
CA PHE A 64 -15.77 -1.32 -1.24
C PHE A 64 -14.93 -2.06 -0.19
N ASP A 65 -13.72 -2.39 -0.58
CA ASP A 65 -12.75 -3.01 0.30
C ASP A 65 -12.12 -1.94 1.21
N VAL A 66 -12.07 -2.20 2.49
CA VAL A 66 -11.44 -1.31 3.49
C VAL A 66 -9.99 -1.70 3.76
N ASN A 67 -9.53 -2.86 3.27
CA ASN A 67 -8.17 -3.31 3.53
C ASN A 67 -7.16 -2.52 2.69
N ILE A 68 -5.97 -2.34 3.23
CA ILE A 68 -4.85 -1.77 2.48
C ILE A 68 -4.38 -2.79 1.44
N LYS A 69 -4.17 -2.29 0.22
CA LYS A 69 -3.48 -2.99 -0.87
C LYS A 69 -2.51 -2.03 -1.51
N ASN A 70 -1.24 -2.36 -1.44
CA ASN A 70 -0.18 -1.60 -2.11
C ASN A 70 0.47 -2.48 -3.17
N ASN A 71 0.39 -2.07 -4.42
CA ASN A 71 0.99 -2.77 -5.55
C ASN A 71 2.05 -1.87 -6.17
N THR A 72 3.30 -2.32 -6.14
CA THR A 72 4.42 -1.61 -6.72
C THR A 72 5.01 -2.40 -7.88
N PHE A 73 5.02 -1.80 -9.05
CA PHE A 73 5.76 -2.29 -10.21
C PHE A 73 6.98 -1.42 -10.42
N SER A 74 8.15 -2.01 -10.57
CA SER A 74 9.36 -1.26 -10.91
C SER A 74 10.14 -1.94 -12.02
N PHE A 75 10.66 -1.10 -12.90
CA PHE A 75 11.53 -1.48 -13.99
C PHE A 75 12.82 -0.67 -13.91
N ARG A 76 13.96 -1.30 -14.16
CA ARG A 76 15.26 -0.62 -14.26
C ARG A 76 16.05 -1.25 -15.38
N THR A 77 16.72 -0.42 -16.16
CA THR A 77 17.71 -0.86 -17.15
C THR A 77 18.94 0.02 -17.10
N ASN A 78 20.09 -0.61 -17.26
CA ASN A 78 21.39 0.05 -17.43
C ASN A 78 22.02 -0.50 -18.70
N LEU A 79 22.47 0.39 -19.55
CA LEU A 79 23.15 0.06 -20.79
C LEU A 79 24.45 0.84 -20.86
N ASN A 80 25.55 0.14 -20.98
CA ASN A 80 26.89 0.70 -21.18
C ASN A 80 27.37 0.29 -22.57
N ILE A 81 27.72 1.26 -23.39
CA ILE A 81 28.18 1.04 -24.76
C ILE A 81 29.51 1.72 -24.94
N ASP A 82 30.56 0.95 -25.30
CA ASP A 82 31.87 1.46 -25.71
C ASP A 82 31.81 1.66 -27.25
N LEU A 83 31.55 2.91 -27.66
CA LEU A 83 31.40 3.27 -29.09
C LEU A 83 32.74 3.26 -29.83
N SER A 84 33.82 3.61 -29.12
CA SER A 84 35.20 3.55 -29.63
C SER A 84 36.19 3.56 -28.47
N ALA A 85 37.48 3.47 -28.79
CA ALA A 85 38.58 3.51 -27.81
C ALA A 85 38.72 4.86 -27.10
N GLY A 86 37.73 5.35 -26.43
CA GLY A 86 37.70 6.63 -25.71
C GLY A 86 36.34 7.23 -25.60
N ILE A 87 35.33 6.62 -26.27
CA ILE A 87 33.96 7.11 -26.23
C ILE A 87 33.05 6.05 -25.60
N ARG A 88 32.38 6.42 -24.51
CA ARG A 88 31.42 5.58 -23.80
C ARG A 88 30.09 6.28 -23.68
N LEU A 89 29.02 5.53 -23.89
CA LEU A 89 27.65 5.95 -23.66
C LEU A 89 27.03 5.11 -22.55
N LEU A 90 26.55 5.77 -21.50
CA LEU A 90 25.82 5.13 -20.42
C LEU A 90 24.36 5.59 -20.45
N ILE A 91 23.44 4.64 -20.47
CA ILE A 91 22.02 4.91 -20.41
C ILE A 91 21.46 4.17 -19.20
N THR A 92 20.88 4.91 -18.26
CA THR A 92 20.19 4.36 -17.11
C THR A 92 18.75 4.82 -17.15
N SER A 93 17.82 3.87 -17.19
CA SER A 93 16.38 4.19 -17.13
C SER A 93 15.74 3.43 -15.99
N SER A 94 14.83 4.09 -15.28
CA SER A 94 14.01 3.48 -14.25
C SER A 94 12.60 4.02 -14.33
N ALA A 95 11.62 3.14 -14.08
CA ALA A 95 10.22 3.50 -13.98
C ALA A 95 9.60 2.77 -12.79
N SER A 96 8.69 3.41 -12.10
CA SER A 96 7.86 2.77 -11.08
C SER A 96 6.41 3.21 -11.17
N LEU A 97 5.54 2.28 -10.81
CA LEU A 97 4.11 2.49 -10.65
C LEU A 97 3.71 1.95 -9.29
N ASP A 98 3.28 2.84 -8.41
CA ASP A 98 2.74 2.51 -7.10
C ASP A 98 1.23 2.74 -7.13
N LYS A 99 0.46 1.69 -6.82
CA LYS A 99 -0.99 1.76 -6.66
C LYS A 99 -1.34 1.40 -5.23
N TYR A 100 -1.88 2.36 -4.53
CA TYR A 100 -2.37 2.22 -3.16
C TYR A 100 -3.88 2.26 -3.13
N HIS A 101 -4.49 1.34 -2.41
CA HIS A 101 -5.88 1.32 -2.01
C HIS A 101 -5.95 1.12 -0.49
N GLY A 102 -6.85 1.81 0.19
CA GLY A 102 -7.03 1.66 1.63
C GLY A 102 -8.10 2.59 2.18
N PRO A 103 -8.38 2.53 3.48
CA PRO A 103 -9.38 3.39 4.11
C PRO A 103 -9.01 4.87 3.98
N ILE A 104 -10.01 5.73 3.99
CA ILE A 104 -9.81 7.18 3.91
C ILE A 104 -9.06 7.72 5.14
N ASP A 105 -9.28 7.09 6.29
CA ASP A 105 -8.58 7.42 7.54
C ASP A 105 -7.30 6.59 7.68
N ASP A 106 -6.30 7.14 8.35
CA ASP A 106 -5.03 6.45 8.60
C ASP A 106 -5.24 5.20 9.47
N VAL A 107 -4.66 4.08 9.04
CA VAL A 107 -4.76 2.78 9.76
C VAL A 107 -4.12 2.82 11.14
N LYS A 108 -3.05 3.62 11.32
CA LYS A 108 -2.46 3.83 12.64
C LYS A 108 -3.50 4.44 13.60
N SER A 109 -4.30 5.39 13.12
CA SER A 109 -5.42 5.96 13.86
C SER A 109 -6.49 4.91 14.18
N ALA A 110 -6.85 4.06 13.21
CA ALA A 110 -7.82 2.98 13.41
C ALA A 110 -7.36 1.97 14.47
N TYR A 111 -6.07 1.61 14.45
CA TYR A 111 -5.46 0.73 15.45
C TYR A 111 -5.50 1.36 16.86
N GLY A 112 -5.11 2.63 16.99
CA GLY A 112 -5.17 3.36 18.25
C GLY A 112 -6.59 3.49 18.81
N LEU A 113 -7.57 3.70 17.94
CA LEU A 113 -8.98 3.74 18.30
C LEU A 113 -9.50 2.37 18.77
N ALA A 114 -9.10 1.28 18.13
CA ALA A 114 -9.46 -0.07 18.55
C ALA A 114 -8.89 -0.40 19.93
N PHE A 115 -7.67 0.08 20.22
CA PHE A 115 -7.05 -0.06 21.54
C PHE A 115 -7.75 0.75 22.63
N ALA A 116 -8.18 1.96 22.29
CA ALA A 116 -8.81 2.88 23.24
C ALA A 116 -10.31 2.61 23.45
N ALA A 117 -10.97 1.89 22.54
CA ALA A 117 -12.40 1.66 22.59
C ALA A 117 -12.78 0.67 23.70
N SER A 118 -13.77 1.04 24.51
CA SER A 118 -14.30 0.14 25.54
C SER A 118 -14.95 -1.08 24.90
N PRO A 119 -14.66 -2.29 25.38
CA PRO A 119 -15.26 -3.52 24.86
C PRO A 119 -16.74 -3.69 25.20
N VAL A 120 -17.26 -2.94 26.18
CA VAL A 120 -18.60 -3.15 26.74
C VAL A 120 -19.58 -2.01 26.51
N ASN A 121 -19.13 -0.88 25.98
CA ASN A 121 -19.99 0.31 25.91
C ASN A 121 -20.98 0.29 24.76
N PHE A 122 -20.64 -0.31 23.63
CA PHE A 122 -21.48 -0.37 22.42
C PHE A 122 -21.01 -1.47 21.47
N ALA A 123 -21.94 -2.03 20.69
CA ALA A 123 -21.60 -2.98 19.65
C ALA A 123 -20.95 -2.29 18.43
N ALA A 124 -20.18 -3.02 17.64
CA ALA A 124 -19.60 -2.49 16.39
C ALA A 124 -20.72 -2.02 15.45
N THR A 125 -21.75 -2.85 15.29
CA THR A 125 -22.96 -2.54 14.51
C THR A 125 -24.19 -3.08 15.21
N TYR A 126 -25.34 -2.51 14.88
CA TYR A 126 -26.65 -3.02 15.25
C TYR A 126 -27.41 -3.44 13.98
N PRO A 127 -28.39 -4.36 14.09
CA PRO A 127 -29.25 -4.69 12.97
C PRO A 127 -29.92 -3.43 12.39
N ALA A 128 -30.09 -3.41 11.07
CA ALA A 128 -30.88 -2.38 10.43
C ALA A 128 -32.31 -2.40 10.99
N ASP A 129 -32.94 -1.24 11.09
CA ASP A 129 -34.33 -1.10 11.49
C ASP A 129 -35.20 -0.72 10.29
N GLU A 130 -36.51 -0.78 10.48
CA GLU A 130 -37.51 -0.45 9.44
C GLU A 130 -37.78 1.06 9.30
N THR A 131 -37.04 1.90 10.04
CA THR A 131 -37.25 3.35 10.05
C THR A 131 -36.97 3.99 8.69
N TYR A 132 -36.08 3.38 7.91
CA TYR A 132 -35.68 3.87 6.58
C TYR A 132 -35.91 2.80 5.52
N SER A 133 -36.46 3.21 4.38
CA SER A 133 -36.70 2.34 3.22
C SER A 133 -35.45 1.96 2.42
N TRP A 134 -34.29 2.56 2.73
CA TRP A 134 -32.99 2.28 2.08
C TRP A 134 -32.06 1.48 2.98
N PRO A 135 -31.16 0.69 2.42
CA PRO A 135 -30.13 -0.02 3.18
C PRO A 135 -29.26 0.99 3.97
N HIS A 136 -29.10 0.75 5.26
CA HIS A 136 -28.27 1.57 6.14
C HIS A 136 -27.54 0.72 7.17
N ILE A 137 -26.39 1.20 7.62
CA ILE A 137 -25.56 0.55 8.63
C ILE A 137 -25.70 1.34 9.93
N ARG A 138 -26.13 0.67 10.99
CA ARG A 138 -26.24 1.26 12.34
C ARG A 138 -24.97 0.95 13.13
N PHE A 139 -24.07 1.91 13.23
CA PHE A 139 -22.88 1.81 14.06
C PHE A 139 -23.20 2.15 15.51
N GLY A 140 -22.62 1.38 16.44
CA GLY A 140 -22.81 1.63 17.86
C GLY A 140 -22.09 2.90 18.32
N ALA A 141 -22.73 3.61 19.24
CA ALA A 141 -22.16 4.77 19.93
C ALA A 141 -22.87 4.97 21.27
N VAL A 142 -22.16 5.54 22.26
CA VAL A 142 -22.76 5.94 23.54
C VAL A 142 -23.28 7.36 23.45
N ASN A 143 -22.57 8.22 22.76
CA ASN A 143 -22.92 9.64 22.56
C ASN A 143 -22.24 10.18 21.30
N THR A 144 -22.49 11.43 20.96
CA THR A 144 -21.95 12.09 19.76
C THR A 144 -20.42 12.27 19.75
N LYS A 145 -19.76 12.13 20.91
CA LYS A 145 -18.29 12.23 21.02
C LYS A 145 -17.61 10.87 20.99
N THR A 146 -18.37 9.78 21.08
CA THR A 146 -17.81 8.42 21.05
C THR A 146 -17.42 8.05 19.62
N VAL A 147 -16.19 7.62 19.45
CA VAL A 147 -15.71 7.16 18.15
C VAL A 147 -15.76 5.64 18.13
N ASN A 148 -16.59 5.09 17.24
CA ASN A 148 -16.62 3.67 16.94
C ASN A 148 -15.47 3.36 15.97
N PRO A 149 -14.44 2.56 16.37
CA PRO A 149 -13.29 2.27 15.51
C PRO A 149 -13.68 1.53 14.22
N TYR A 150 -14.70 0.67 14.31
CA TYR A 150 -15.20 -0.07 13.16
C TYR A 150 -15.90 0.87 12.16
N ALA A 151 -16.74 1.78 12.63
CA ALA A 151 -17.36 2.81 11.79
C ALA A 151 -16.29 3.69 11.10
N ARG A 152 -15.17 3.94 11.79
CA ARG A 152 -14.12 4.80 11.28
C ARG A 152 -13.48 4.25 10.01
N ILE A 153 -13.18 2.96 9.96
CA ILE A 153 -12.59 2.32 8.77
C ILE A 153 -13.60 2.16 7.61
N HIS A 154 -14.91 2.21 7.90
CA HIS A 154 -15.97 2.05 6.91
C HIS A 154 -16.48 3.38 6.32
N ARG A 155 -15.85 4.51 6.62
CA ARG A 155 -16.25 5.83 6.14
C ARG A 155 -16.01 6.05 4.65
N GLY A 156 -15.11 5.32 4.07
CA GLY A 156 -14.72 5.45 2.67
C GLY A 156 -13.34 4.88 2.41
N TYR A 157 -12.89 5.03 1.18
CA TYR A 157 -11.59 4.55 0.75
C TYR A 157 -10.83 5.63 -0.02
N THR A 158 -9.55 5.41 -0.16
CA THR A 158 -8.64 6.23 -0.96
C THR A 158 -7.92 5.36 -1.95
N ASP A 159 -8.00 5.72 -3.22
CA ASP A 159 -7.16 5.18 -4.29
C ASP A 159 -6.12 6.22 -4.69
N ARG A 160 -4.88 5.83 -4.73
CA ARG A 160 -3.76 6.68 -5.14
C ARG A 160 -2.86 5.93 -6.08
N SER A 161 -2.55 6.56 -7.21
CA SER A 161 -1.55 6.05 -8.16
C SER A 161 -0.43 7.06 -8.29
N ARG A 162 0.80 6.58 -8.20
CA ARG A 162 2.02 7.36 -8.40
C ARG A 162 2.83 6.73 -9.51
N TYR A 163 3.17 7.53 -10.49
CA TYR A 163 4.04 7.15 -11.60
C TYR A 163 5.33 7.93 -11.49
N SER A 164 6.45 7.28 -11.66
CA SER A 164 7.74 7.95 -11.83
C SER A 164 8.51 7.28 -12.96
N ALA A 165 9.18 8.09 -13.77
CA ALA A 165 10.10 7.62 -14.79
C ALA A 165 11.29 8.57 -14.86
N THR A 166 12.48 8.01 -14.90
CA THR A 166 13.72 8.75 -14.99
C THR A 166 14.63 8.09 -16.00
N THR A 167 15.17 8.87 -16.92
CA THR A 167 16.21 8.40 -17.85
C THR A 167 17.39 9.35 -17.76
N ARG A 168 18.56 8.77 -17.58
CA ARG A 168 19.85 9.45 -17.62
C ARG A 168 20.64 8.94 -18.79
N VAL A 169 21.11 9.82 -19.63
CA VAL A 169 22.05 9.54 -20.72
C VAL A 169 23.34 10.28 -20.40
N GLU A 170 24.43 9.58 -20.36
CA GLU A 170 25.76 10.13 -20.07
C GLU A 170 26.70 9.73 -21.20
N TYR A 171 27.26 10.73 -21.86
CA TYR A 171 28.27 10.58 -22.89
C TYR A 171 29.62 10.92 -22.28
N ILE A 172 30.55 10.01 -22.35
CA ILE A 172 31.91 10.18 -21.80
C ILE A 172 32.90 10.09 -22.96
N HIS A 173 33.71 11.13 -23.11
CA HIS A 173 34.76 11.17 -24.10
C HIS A 173 36.11 11.39 -23.42
N ASN A 174 36.98 10.40 -23.49
CA ASN A 174 38.34 10.48 -23.00
C ASN A 174 39.22 11.19 -24.05
N LEU A 175 39.64 12.39 -23.73
CA LEU A 175 40.50 13.23 -24.57
C LEU A 175 42.01 13.16 -24.13
N ALA A 176 42.39 12.09 -23.45
CA ALA A 176 43.77 11.87 -23.04
C ALA A 176 44.80 11.93 -24.19
N PRO A 177 44.48 11.59 -25.47
CA PRO A 177 45.39 11.83 -26.59
C PRO A 177 45.71 13.30 -26.85
N ILE A 178 44.81 14.23 -26.45
CA ILE A 178 45.01 15.68 -26.61
C ILE A 178 45.69 16.25 -25.36
N LEU A 179 45.18 15.90 -24.18
CA LEU A 179 45.75 16.33 -22.90
C LEU A 179 45.54 15.23 -21.86
N LYS A 180 46.63 14.76 -21.24
CA LYS A 180 46.59 13.71 -20.24
C LYS A 180 45.65 14.07 -19.08
N GLY A 181 44.67 13.19 -18.84
CA GLY A 181 43.67 13.38 -17.79
C GLY A 181 42.44 14.20 -18.17
N LEU A 182 42.34 14.67 -19.43
CA LEU A 182 41.16 15.39 -19.93
C LEU A 182 40.07 14.40 -20.28
N GLU A 183 38.90 14.60 -19.71
CA GLU A 183 37.66 13.86 -20.00
C GLU A 183 36.50 14.83 -20.08
N VAL A 184 35.58 14.64 -21.02
CA VAL A 184 34.35 15.37 -21.17
C VAL A 184 33.17 14.43 -20.86
N ARG A 185 32.24 14.90 -20.06
CA ARG A 185 31.02 14.19 -19.70
C ARG A 185 29.80 15.00 -20.05
#